data_432c058a29c97cbd202ce0f7a6390398
#
_entry.id   432c058a29c97cbd202ce0f7a6390398
#
_cell.length_a   1.000
_cell.length_b   1.000
_cell.length_c   1.000
_cell.angle_alpha   90.00
_cell.angle_beta   90.00
_cell.angle_gamma   90.00
#
_symmetry.space_group_name_H-M   'P 1'
#
loop_
_entity.id
_entity.type
_entity.pdbx_description
1 polymer ?
#
loop_
_entity_poly.entity_id
_entity_poly.type
_entity_poly.pdbx_seq_one_letter_code
_entity_poly.pdbx_strand_id
1 'polypeptide(L)'
;MKLRSIFTNSFGILFSRVTGLFRDVLMASALGASVWSDMFFIAFKLPNLFRRIFAEGAFTQAFMPSFVASRHKGVFATAIFLRFLLFLMSISVLITLFPEPITKLMAWGWDAQKIADTAPLTAINFWYLDLIFIVTFLATLLQYRDHFATTAMSTALLNLSMISALYLYMKEDPRSVAYALSFAVLIGGSMQIAAHLVTIRYFRLDKILIGGWKYRKRKDVEEEKKHFHSLFLPGILGNSTPQISAFVDTILATFLMTGSVSYLFYANRVFQLPLAIIAIATATVLFPTVSKALNNGEEERAYQHLNQAFWLLTFLLGAAMLGGILLAEPIVWLLFERGKFTQVQTLDTVVVLQMYMIGLLPFGLSKLFSLFLYASHRHKKAAKIALYSLITSVSSSLVLMQFMGASGLALAGSIGGWVLFLFTVREVGTERFRDIIKSRRSLYYIGFMVSFAILLHFANIWIVHYIRG
;
A
#
# COMPACT_ATOMS: atom_id res chain seq x y z
N MET A 1 -13.80 -2.09 22.54
CA MET A 1 -13.76 -0.97 21.55
C MET A 1 -15.16 -0.45 21.33
N LYS A 2 -15.41 0.87 21.48
CA LYS A 2 -16.77 1.43 21.33
C LYS A 2 -17.17 1.39 19.84
N LEU A 3 -18.38 0.97 19.52
CA LEU A 3 -18.93 0.91 18.15
C LEU A 3 -18.69 2.22 17.36
N ARG A 4 -18.81 3.36 18.05
CA ARG A 4 -18.53 4.68 17.48
C ARG A 4 -17.07 4.83 16.96
N SER A 5 -16.10 4.25 17.65
CA SER A 5 -14.69 4.30 17.24
C SER A 5 -14.44 3.46 15.98
N ILE A 6 -15.12 2.31 15.84
CA ILE A 6 -15.04 1.47 14.64
C ILE A 6 -15.63 2.22 13.45
N PHE A 7 -16.81 2.79 13.62
CA PHE A 7 -17.49 3.51 12.54
C PHE A 7 -16.69 4.73 12.06
N THR A 8 -16.21 5.57 13.00
CA THR A 8 -15.41 6.76 12.63
C THR A 8 -14.08 6.41 11.97
N ASN A 9 -13.43 5.30 12.38
CA ASN A 9 -12.22 4.81 11.75
C ASN A 9 -12.49 4.31 10.32
N SER A 10 -13.53 3.50 10.13
CA SER A 10 -13.92 2.96 8.81
C SER A 10 -14.31 4.08 7.84
N PHE A 11 -15.09 5.06 8.31
CA PHE A 11 -15.44 6.23 7.53
C PHE A 11 -14.20 7.04 7.13
N GLY A 12 -13.28 7.29 8.06
CA GLY A 12 -12.04 8.02 7.79
C GLY A 12 -11.17 7.32 6.74
N ILE A 13 -11.06 5.99 6.83
CA ILE A 13 -10.33 5.19 5.83
C ILE A 13 -11.01 5.29 4.45
N LEU A 14 -12.33 5.15 4.37
CA LEU A 14 -13.07 5.25 3.12
C LEU A 14 -12.91 6.64 2.49
N PHE A 15 -13.09 7.70 3.29
CA PHE A 15 -12.94 9.08 2.85
C PHE A 15 -11.51 9.35 2.32
N SER A 16 -10.47 8.85 3.01
CA SER A 16 -9.09 8.95 2.56
C SER A 16 -8.84 8.20 1.23
N ARG A 17 -9.52 7.08 1.00
CA ARG A 17 -9.42 6.32 -0.27
C ARG A 17 -10.09 7.05 -1.42
N VAL A 18 -11.29 7.60 -1.20
CA VAL A 18 -12.01 8.38 -2.22
C VAL A 18 -11.22 9.63 -2.61
N THR A 19 -10.75 10.39 -1.62
CA THR A 19 -9.91 11.58 -1.89
C THR A 19 -8.59 11.21 -2.58
N GLY A 20 -8.01 10.05 -2.24
CA GLY A 20 -6.81 9.54 -2.90
C GLY A 20 -7.03 9.16 -4.36
N LEU A 21 -8.16 8.51 -4.68
CA LEU A 21 -8.54 8.22 -6.06
C LEU A 21 -8.77 9.51 -6.86
N PHE A 22 -9.50 10.45 -6.29
CA PHE A 22 -9.75 11.75 -6.94
C PHE A 22 -8.46 12.52 -7.22
N ARG A 23 -7.50 12.53 -6.28
CA ARG A 23 -6.16 13.06 -6.51
C ARG A 23 -5.47 12.39 -7.69
N ASP A 24 -5.52 11.05 -7.77
CA ASP A 24 -4.84 10.29 -8.82
C ASP A 24 -5.47 10.56 -10.20
N VAL A 25 -6.81 10.75 -10.26
CA VAL A 25 -7.53 11.18 -11.47
C VAL A 25 -7.10 12.57 -11.91
N LEU A 26 -7.00 13.53 -10.99
CA LEU A 26 -6.52 14.88 -11.30
C LEU A 26 -5.05 14.88 -11.73
N MET A 27 -4.22 14.04 -11.11
CA MET A 27 -2.81 13.93 -11.47
C MET A 27 -2.63 13.35 -12.88
N ALA A 28 -3.43 12.33 -13.24
CA ALA A 28 -3.49 11.83 -14.62
C ALA A 28 -3.91 12.93 -15.60
N SER A 29 -4.93 13.71 -15.26
CA SER A 29 -5.38 14.84 -16.09
C SER A 29 -4.32 15.94 -16.26
N ALA A 30 -3.57 16.26 -15.19
CA ALA A 30 -2.60 17.37 -15.19
C ALA A 30 -1.25 16.99 -15.81
N LEU A 31 -0.79 15.75 -15.63
CA LEU A 31 0.54 15.30 -16.05
C LEU A 31 0.50 14.21 -17.15
N GLY A 32 -0.61 13.47 -17.27
CA GLY A 32 -0.65 12.26 -18.11
C GLY A 32 0.30 11.17 -17.57
N ALA A 33 0.67 10.25 -18.46
CA ALA A 33 1.77 9.31 -18.27
C ALA A 33 3.01 9.87 -19.01
N SER A 34 3.65 10.87 -18.43
CA SER A 34 4.74 11.64 -19.01
C SER A 34 6.05 11.45 -18.25
N VAL A 35 7.12 12.06 -18.76
CA VAL A 35 8.42 12.11 -18.07
C VAL A 35 8.28 12.68 -16.67
N TRP A 36 7.52 13.77 -16.48
CA TRP A 36 7.39 14.45 -15.19
C TRP A 36 6.51 13.70 -14.20
N SER A 37 5.49 12.96 -14.68
CA SER A 37 4.76 12.04 -13.79
C SER A 37 5.62 10.87 -13.31
N ASP A 38 6.43 10.28 -14.21
CA ASP A 38 7.38 9.23 -13.83
C ASP A 38 8.42 9.74 -12.82
N MET A 39 8.98 10.94 -13.05
CA MET A 39 9.93 11.58 -12.14
C MET A 39 9.32 11.82 -10.75
N PHE A 40 8.10 12.34 -10.69
CA PHE A 40 7.40 12.54 -9.43
C PHE A 40 7.14 11.22 -8.70
N PHE A 41 6.69 10.19 -9.41
CA PHE A 41 6.44 8.88 -8.79
C PHE A 41 7.71 8.24 -8.24
N ILE A 42 8.83 8.35 -8.96
CA ILE A 42 10.14 7.87 -8.46
C ILE A 42 10.57 8.67 -7.23
N ALA A 43 10.54 10.02 -7.29
CA ALA A 43 10.93 10.88 -6.18
C ALA A 43 10.07 10.65 -4.91
N PHE A 44 8.79 10.38 -5.08
CA PHE A 44 7.86 10.11 -3.96
C PHE A 44 7.88 8.65 -3.50
N LYS A 45 8.46 7.73 -4.28
CA LYS A 45 8.45 6.29 -3.98
C LYS A 45 9.18 5.94 -2.70
N LEU A 46 10.40 6.49 -2.51
CA LEU A 46 11.25 6.16 -1.37
C LEU A 46 10.65 6.62 -0.04
N PRO A 47 10.22 7.87 0.13
CA PRO A 47 9.51 8.30 1.33
C PRO A 47 8.29 7.44 1.66
N ASN A 48 7.52 7.07 0.63
CA ASN A 48 6.33 6.25 0.80
C ASN A 48 6.66 4.79 1.17
N LEU A 49 7.77 4.25 0.68
CA LEU A 49 8.30 2.94 1.06
C LEU A 49 8.69 2.94 2.54
N PHE A 50 9.50 3.91 2.96
CA PHE A 50 9.92 4.05 4.36
C PHE A 50 8.73 4.28 5.29
N ARG A 51 7.74 5.07 4.89
CA ARG A 51 6.49 5.24 5.63
C ARG A 51 5.82 3.90 5.91
N ARG A 52 5.69 3.03 4.92
CA ARG A 52 5.04 1.72 5.08
C ARG A 52 5.84 0.76 5.94
N ILE A 53 7.17 0.75 5.81
CA ILE A 53 8.05 -0.13 6.59
C ILE A 53 8.15 0.35 8.04
N PHE A 54 8.51 1.62 8.23
CA PHE A 54 8.84 2.15 9.55
C PHE A 54 7.62 2.67 10.31
N ALA A 55 6.76 3.46 9.65
CA ALA A 55 5.74 4.20 10.33
C ALA A 55 4.44 3.42 10.53
N GLU A 56 3.94 2.71 9.53
CA GLU A 56 2.61 2.08 9.60
C GLU A 56 2.59 0.70 10.25
N GLY A 57 3.74 0.03 10.39
CA GLY A 57 3.80 -1.35 10.88
C GLY A 57 4.75 -1.52 12.05
N ALA A 58 6.05 -1.62 11.76
CA ALA A 58 7.06 -2.04 12.72
C ALA A 58 7.18 -1.11 13.93
N PHE A 59 7.09 0.22 13.70
CA PHE A 59 7.21 1.18 14.79
C PHE A 59 6.08 1.06 15.80
N THR A 60 4.84 1.11 15.37
CA THR A 60 3.66 1.04 16.27
C THR A 60 3.62 -0.30 17.01
N GLN A 61 3.93 -1.41 16.32
CA GLN A 61 3.94 -2.76 16.91
C GLN A 61 5.01 -2.92 18.00
N ALA A 62 6.17 -2.29 17.85
CA ALA A 62 7.24 -2.32 18.83
C ALA A 62 7.08 -1.26 19.94
N PHE A 63 6.62 -0.06 19.58
CA PHE A 63 6.50 1.05 20.51
C PHE A 63 5.40 0.85 21.54
N MET A 64 4.21 0.41 21.09
CA MET A 64 3.04 0.34 21.97
C MET A 64 3.24 -0.59 23.19
N PRO A 65 3.70 -1.85 23.04
CA PRO A 65 3.96 -2.73 24.19
C PRO A 65 4.98 -2.14 25.17
N SER A 66 6.10 -1.61 24.64
CA SER A 66 7.17 -1.01 25.44
C SER A 66 6.70 0.26 26.16
N PHE A 67 5.87 1.09 25.49
CA PHE A 67 5.30 2.30 26.07
C PHE A 67 4.30 1.99 27.20
N VAL A 68 3.45 0.99 27.01
CA VAL A 68 2.47 0.56 28.04
C VAL A 68 3.20 0.00 29.27
N ALA A 69 4.23 -0.80 29.07
CA ALA A 69 5.02 -1.42 30.12
C ALA A 69 5.90 -0.42 30.91
N SER A 70 6.28 0.70 30.27
CA SER A 70 7.17 1.67 30.89
C SER A 70 6.53 2.39 32.09
N ARG A 71 7.28 2.47 33.19
CA ARG A 71 6.91 3.28 34.38
C ARG A 71 7.02 4.78 34.08
N HIS A 72 7.98 5.18 33.26
CA HIS A 72 8.26 6.58 32.88
C HIS A 72 7.89 6.84 31.40
N LYS A 73 6.62 6.64 31.06
CA LYS A 73 6.08 6.72 29.68
C LYS A 73 6.56 7.93 28.89
N GLY A 74 6.57 9.13 29.50
CA GLY A 74 7.01 10.35 28.82
C GLY A 74 8.49 10.33 28.48
N VAL A 75 9.36 9.86 29.42
CA VAL A 75 10.80 9.77 29.20
C VAL A 75 11.14 8.77 28.12
N PHE A 76 10.51 7.57 28.17
CA PHE A 76 10.66 6.56 27.13
C PHE A 76 10.23 7.07 25.75
N ALA A 77 9.02 7.64 25.66
CA ALA A 77 8.48 8.17 24.40
C ALA A 77 9.38 9.26 23.80
N THR A 78 9.83 10.21 24.63
CA THR A 78 10.73 11.27 24.17
C THR A 78 12.09 10.73 23.73
N ALA A 79 12.64 9.74 24.45
CA ALA A 79 13.93 9.15 24.12
C ALA A 79 13.89 8.41 22.77
N ILE A 80 12.84 7.63 22.51
CA ILE A 80 12.63 6.95 21.21
C ILE A 80 12.38 7.99 20.11
N PHE A 81 11.47 8.95 20.34
CA PHE A 81 11.13 10.00 19.38
C PHE A 81 12.37 10.78 18.91
N LEU A 82 13.15 11.31 19.85
CA LEU A 82 14.33 12.10 19.51
C LEU A 82 15.40 11.29 18.75
N ARG A 83 15.64 10.05 19.18
CA ARG A 83 16.62 9.18 18.51
C ARG A 83 16.22 8.89 17.06
N PHE A 84 14.96 8.54 16.83
CA PHE A 84 14.47 8.25 15.48
C PHE A 84 14.37 9.51 14.63
N LEU A 85 13.87 10.61 15.19
CA LEU A 85 13.78 11.88 14.46
C LEU A 85 15.17 12.37 14.03
N LEU A 86 16.16 12.37 14.92
CA LEU A 86 17.53 12.75 14.57
C LEU A 86 18.14 11.83 13.52
N PHE A 87 17.91 10.52 13.61
CA PHE A 87 18.35 9.56 12.61
C PHE A 87 17.72 9.84 11.22
N LEU A 88 16.41 10.02 11.16
CA LEU A 88 15.70 10.29 9.91
C LEU A 88 16.09 11.65 9.33
N MET A 89 16.16 12.71 10.16
CA MET A 89 16.64 14.03 9.74
C MET A 89 18.07 13.97 9.18
N SER A 90 18.95 13.17 9.79
CA SER A 90 20.31 12.98 9.26
C SER A 90 20.31 12.37 7.87
N ILE A 91 19.43 11.39 7.63
CA ILE A 91 19.24 10.80 6.30
C ILE A 91 18.65 11.84 5.33
N SER A 92 17.62 12.59 5.75
CA SER A 92 16.98 13.62 4.91
C SER A 92 17.96 14.71 4.51
N VAL A 93 18.81 15.15 5.43
CA VAL A 93 19.89 16.11 5.14
C VAL A 93 20.91 15.50 4.16
N LEU A 94 21.34 14.26 4.38
CA LEU A 94 22.28 13.57 3.48
C LEU A 94 21.71 13.45 2.06
N ILE A 95 20.45 13.10 1.92
CA ILE A 95 19.78 12.99 0.61
C ILE A 95 19.59 14.38 -0.02
N THR A 96 19.34 15.40 0.77
CA THR A 96 19.25 16.78 0.25
C THR A 96 20.60 17.28 -0.27
N LEU A 97 21.71 16.90 0.38
CA LEU A 97 23.06 17.26 -0.06
C LEU A 97 23.52 16.44 -1.27
N PHE A 98 23.08 15.18 -1.37
CA PHE A 98 23.48 14.24 -2.42
C PHE A 98 22.24 13.56 -3.07
N PRO A 99 21.35 14.32 -3.74
CA PRO A 99 20.11 13.76 -4.25
C PRO A 99 20.30 12.88 -5.48
N GLU A 100 21.29 13.18 -6.34
CA GLU A 100 21.51 12.42 -7.58
C GLU A 100 21.89 10.95 -7.35
N PRO A 101 22.86 10.59 -6.46
CA PRO A 101 23.17 9.20 -6.18
C PRO A 101 21.97 8.40 -5.69
N ILE A 102 21.12 9.00 -4.86
CA ILE A 102 19.91 8.33 -4.35
C ILE A 102 18.87 8.19 -5.46
N THR A 103 18.68 9.22 -6.27
CA THR A 103 17.80 9.16 -7.44
C THR A 103 18.28 8.09 -8.43
N LYS A 104 19.58 8.01 -8.69
CA LYS A 104 20.18 6.98 -9.54
C LYS A 104 19.93 5.57 -8.99
N LEU A 105 20.03 5.36 -7.68
CA LEU A 105 19.72 4.07 -7.06
C LEU A 105 18.26 3.65 -7.31
N MET A 106 17.34 4.61 -7.36
CA MET A 106 15.91 4.36 -7.55
C MET A 106 15.50 4.29 -9.01
N ALA A 107 16.23 4.98 -9.88
CA ALA A 107 15.96 5.09 -11.31
C ALA A 107 17.18 4.66 -12.13
N TRP A 108 17.67 3.46 -11.87
CA TRP A 108 18.93 2.95 -12.41
C TRP A 108 18.94 2.88 -13.95
N GLY A 109 17.78 2.70 -14.58
CA GLY A 109 17.63 2.66 -16.04
C GLY A 109 17.59 4.03 -16.72
N TRP A 110 17.58 5.15 -15.96
CA TRP A 110 17.50 6.48 -16.55
C TRP A 110 18.85 7.06 -16.91
N ASP A 111 18.88 7.92 -17.94
CA ASP A 111 20.04 8.71 -18.32
C ASP A 111 20.39 9.79 -17.28
N ALA A 112 21.58 10.37 -17.40
CA ALA A 112 22.11 11.35 -16.44
C ALA A 112 21.22 12.62 -16.37
N GLN A 113 20.67 13.09 -17.51
CA GLN A 113 19.85 14.28 -17.54
C GLN A 113 18.55 14.07 -16.79
N LYS A 114 17.88 12.94 -17.02
CA LYS A 114 16.62 12.57 -16.34
C LYS A 114 16.82 12.38 -14.83
N ILE A 115 17.99 11.85 -14.41
CA ILE A 115 18.38 11.75 -13.01
C ILE A 115 18.57 13.15 -12.42
N ALA A 116 19.30 14.05 -13.09
CA ALA A 116 19.58 15.40 -12.62
C ALA A 116 18.25 16.21 -12.48
N ASP A 117 17.32 16.07 -13.42
CA ASP A 117 16.02 16.73 -13.35
C ASP A 117 15.12 16.16 -12.23
N THR A 118 15.28 14.88 -11.87
CA THR A 118 14.50 14.23 -10.82
C THR A 118 15.08 14.46 -9.42
N ALA A 119 16.40 14.66 -9.31
CA ALA A 119 17.09 14.77 -8.04
C ALA A 119 16.53 15.86 -7.10
N PRO A 120 16.20 17.08 -7.58
CA PRO A 120 15.56 18.08 -6.72
C PRO A 120 14.20 17.63 -6.18
N LEU A 121 13.40 16.93 -6.99
CA LEU A 121 12.12 16.39 -6.53
C LEU A 121 12.34 15.32 -5.45
N THR A 122 13.37 14.48 -5.60
CA THR A 122 13.77 13.49 -4.58
C THR A 122 14.16 14.17 -3.27
N ALA A 123 14.99 15.21 -3.33
CA ALA A 123 15.40 15.98 -2.16
C ALA A 123 14.19 16.59 -1.42
N ILE A 124 13.25 17.23 -2.14
CA ILE A 124 12.06 17.83 -1.54
C ILE A 124 11.17 16.75 -0.92
N ASN A 125 10.82 15.71 -1.69
CA ASN A 125 9.88 14.69 -1.23
C ASN A 125 10.42 13.88 -0.04
N PHE A 126 11.74 13.76 0.11
CA PHE A 126 12.30 12.95 1.18
C PHE A 126 12.00 13.50 2.58
N TRP A 127 11.88 14.82 2.74
CA TRP A 127 11.47 15.47 4.00
C TRP A 127 10.07 15.04 4.48
N TYR A 128 9.24 14.52 3.59
CA TYR A 128 7.96 13.94 4.00
C TYR A 128 8.14 12.73 4.94
N LEU A 129 9.28 12.03 4.89
CA LEU A 129 9.57 10.93 5.81
C LEU A 129 9.62 11.40 7.27
N ASP A 130 10.25 12.54 7.53
CA ASP A 130 10.33 13.13 8.87
C ASP A 130 8.95 13.55 9.37
N LEU A 131 8.17 14.21 8.50
CA LEU A 131 6.81 14.64 8.83
C LEU A 131 5.90 13.45 9.16
N ILE A 132 5.93 12.40 8.34
CA ILE A 132 5.07 11.23 8.56
C ILE A 132 5.54 10.39 9.76
N PHE A 133 6.83 10.40 10.11
CA PHE A 133 7.29 9.80 11.35
C PHE A 133 6.71 10.53 12.57
N ILE A 134 6.72 11.87 12.58
CA ILE A 134 6.09 12.67 13.64
C ILE A 134 4.60 12.33 13.74
N VAL A 135 3.88 12.29 12.60
CA VAL A 135 2.47 11.89 12.54
C VAL A 135 2.26 10.52 13.15
N THR A 136 3.07 9.52 12.78
CA THR A 136 2.96 8.15 13.29
C THR A 136 3.20 8.07 14.78
N PHE A 137 4.20 8.78 15.29
CA PHE A 137 4.48 8.86 16.72
C PHE A 137 3.29 9.43 17.49
N LEU A 138 2.74 10.57 17.05
CA LEU A 138 1.56 11.19 17.66
C LEU A 138 0.31 10.29 17.53
N ALA A 139 0.13 9.65 16.38
CA ALA A 139 -0.95 8.69 16.15
C ALA A 139 -0.88 7.50 17.12
N THR A 140 0.32 6.97 17.39
CA THR A 140 0.51 5.88 18.34
C THR A 140 0.15 6.29 19.76
N LEU A 141 0.45 7.53 20.17
CA LEU A 141 0.00 8.06 21.45
C LEU A 141 -1.52 8.23 21.52
N LEU A 142 -2.18 8.63 20.43
CA LEU A 142 -3.64 8.70 20.36
C LEU A 142 -4.28 7.31 20.42
N GLN A 143 -3.67 6.30 19.79
CA GLN A 143 -4.12 4.90 19.88
C GLN A 143 -4.08 4.38 21.32
N TYR A 144 -3.09 4.78 22.12
CA TYR A 144 -3.05 4.47 23.55
C TYR A 144 -4.30 4.98 24.31
N ARG A 145 -5.01 5.98 23.79
CA ARG A 145 -6.29 6.50 24.28
C ARG A 145 -7.50 6.00 23.51
N ASP A 146 -7.36 4.90 22.75
CA ASP A 146 -8.42 4.33 21.88
C ASP A 146 -8.95 5.32 20.83
N HIS A 147 -8.17 6.34 20.47
CA HIS A 147 -8.54 7.32 19.45
C HIS A 147 -7.86 7.06 18.13
N PHE A 148 -8.62 6.59 17.13
CA PHE A 148 -8.14 6.23 15.80
C PHE A 148 -8.62 7.19 14.70
N ALA A 149 -9.65 7.98 14.95
CA ALA A 149 -10.31 8.80 13.95
C ALA A 149 -9.38 9.82 13.28
N THR A 150 -8.57 10.55 14.06
CA THR A 150 -7.64 11.56 13.53
C THR A 150 -6.64 10.92 12.58
N THR A 151 -6.08 9.76 12.94
CA THR A 151 -5.12 9.04 12.10
C THR A 151 -5.77 8.54 10.81
N ALA A 152 -6.98 7.99 10.88
CA ALA A 152 -7.71 7.50 9.71
C ALA A 152 -8.06 8.63 8.72
N MET A 153 -8.41 9.81 9.23
CA MET A 153 -8.76 10.97 8.40
C MET A 153 -7.54 11.77 7.94
N SER A 154 -6.41 11.69 8.62
CA SER A 154 -5.24 12.53 8.34
C SER A 154 -4.67 12.35 6.93
N THR A 155 -4.75 11.13 6.36
CA THR A 155 -4.32 10.89 4.98
C THR A 155 -5.14 11.70 3.96
N ALA A 156 -6.39 12.04 4.27
CA ALA A 156 -7.18 12.93 3.42
C ALA A 156 -6.61 14.35 3.36
N LEU A 157 -5.97 14.84 4.42
CA LEU A 157 -5.30 16.16 4.42
C LEU A 157 -4.15 16.20 3.41
N LEU A 158 -3.36 15.12 3.32
CA LEU A 158 -2.33 14.99 2.29
C LEU A 158 -2.95 15.01 0.89
N ASN A 159 -4.02 14.25 0.69
CA ASN A 159 -4.69 14.20 -0.61
C ASN A 159 -5.28 15.58 -0.97
N LEU A 160 -5.91 16.27 -0.04
CA LEU A 160 -6.48 17.61 -0.27
C LEU A 160 -5.40 18.65 -0.61
N SER A 161 -4.25 18.61 0.07
CA SER A 161 -3.11 19.48 -0.26
C SER A 161 -2.64 19.24 -1.70
N MET A 162 -2.47 17.98 -2.11
CA MET A 162 -2.06 17.65 -3.48
C MET A 162 -3.14 18.00 -4.50
N ILE A 163 -4.43 17.80 -4.19
CA ILE A 163 -5.57 18.21 -5.04
C ILE A 163 -5.54 19.72 -5.25
N SER A 164 -5.33 20.49 -4.18
CA SER A 164 -5.24 21.96 -4.28
C SER A 164 -4.09 22.40 -5.16
N ALA A 165 -2.91 21.79 -5.04
CA ALA A 165 -1.78 22.07 -5.91
C ALA A 165 -2.07 21.73 -7.37
N LEU A 166 -2.67 20.56 -7.63
CA LEU A 166 -3.06 20.16 -8.98
C LEU A 166 -4.06 21.13 -9.59
N TYR A 167 -5.06 21.59 -8.83
CA TYR A 167 -6.04 22.54 -9.31
C TYR A 167 -5.43 23.90 -9.65
N LEU A 168 -4.52 24.39 -8.80
CA LEU A 168 -3.87 25.70 -9.01
C LEU A 168 -2.88 25.69 -10.17
N TYR A 169 -2.16 24.59 -10.38
CA TYR A 169 -1.08 24.47 -11.36
C TYR A 169 -1.47 23.64 -12.60
N MET A 170 -2.74 23.22 -12.76
CA MET A 170 -3.16 22.34 -13.86
C MET A 170 -2.84 22.91 -15.26
N LYS A 171 -2.82 24.23 -15.40
CA LYS A 171 -2.56 24.93 -16.68
C LYS A 171 -1.08 25.21 -16.92
N GLU A 172 -0.24 25.03 -15.91
CA GLU A 172 1.18 25.28 -15.98
C GLU A 172 1.93 24.14 -16.72
N ASP A 173 3.21 24.36 -16.96
CA ASP A 173 4.05 23.33 -17.55
C ASP A 173 4.20 22.11 -16.62
N PRO A 174 4.46 20.91 -17.17
CA PRO A 174 4.53 19.68 -16.37
C PRO A 174 5.61 19.69 -15.27
N ARG A 175 6.69 20.45 -15.47
CA ARG A 175 7.75 20.63 -14.46
C ARG A 175 7.20 21.37 -13.24
N SER A 176 6.55 22.50 -13.47
CA SER A 176 5.92 23.30 -12.40
C SER A 176 4.88 22.50 -11.62
N VAL A 177 4.07 21.68 -12.31
CA VAL A 177 3.10 20.78 -11.66
C VAL A 177 3.82 19.76 -10.75
N ALA A 178 4.91 19.14 -11.20
CA ALA A 178 5.65 18.15 -10.41
C ALA A 178 6.29 18.77 -9.15
N TYR A 179 6.84 19.98 -9.27
CA TYR A 179 7.35 20.74 -8.11
C TYR A 179 6.23 21.14 -7.16
N ALA A 180 5.12 21.68 -7.67
CA ALA A 180 3.96 22.03 -6.84
C ALA A 180 3.42 20.83 -6.06
N LEU A 181 3.34 19.65 -6.69
CA LEU A 181 2.98 18.39 -6.03
C LEU A 181 3.97 18.03 -4.92
N SER A 182 5.28 18.17 -5.18
CA SER A 182 6.32 17.86 -4.18
C SER A 182 6.22 18.76 -2.96
N PHE A 183 6.00 20.05 -3.13
CA PHE A 183 5.72 20.96 -2.02
C PHE A 183 4.39 20.67 -1.33
N ALA A 184 3.35 20.32 -2.10
CA ALA A 184 2.06 19.96 -1.53
C ALA A 184 2.13 18.71 -0.63
N VAL A 185 3.03 17.78 -0.93
CA VAL A 185 3.31 16.63 -0.05
C VAL A 185 3.81 17.11 1.31
N LEU A 186 4.72 18.08 1.37
CA LEU A 186 5.24 18.65 2.62
C LEU A 186 4.16 19.45 3.37
N ILE A 187 3.40 20.27 2.65
CA ILE A 187 2.27 21.03 3.24
C ILE A 187 1.26 20.06 3.84
N GLY A 188 0.87 19.01 3.09
CA GLY A 188 -0.04 17.98 3.56
C GLY A 188 0.46 17.24 4.79
N GLY A 189 1.76 16.89 4.82
CA GLY A 189 2.42 16.31 6.01
C GLY A 189 2.38 17.24 7.22
N SER A 190 2.63 18.53 7.00
CA SER A 190 2.52 19.55 8.07
C SER A 190 1.10 19.71 8.58
N MET A 191 0.10 19.69 7.69
CA MET A 191 -1.32 19.68 8.07
C MET A 191 -1.69 18.44 8.89
N GLN A 192 -1.15 17.28 8.54
CA GLN A 192 -1.34 16.05 9.33
C GLN A 192 -0.77 16.19 10.73
N ILE A 193 0.44 16.76 10.88
CA ILE A 193 1.03 17.04 12.20
C ILE A 193 0.14 18.00 13.00
N ALA A 194 -0.30 19.09 12.41
CA ALA A 194 -1.18 20.07 13.07
C ALA A 194 -2.46 19.41 13.59
N ALA A 195 -3.13 18.61 12.79
CA ALA A 195 -4.33 17.87 13.19
C ALA A 195 -4.08 16.93 14.38
N HIS A 196 -2.93 16.22 14.38
CA HIS A 196 -2.56 15.34 15.48
C HIS A 196 -2.20 16.14 16.74
N LEU A 197 -1.49 17.26 16.64
CA LEU A 197 -1.15 18.10 17.78
C LEU A 197 -2.40 18.68 18.45
N VAL A 198 -3.37 19.17 17.68
CA VAL A 198 -4.67 19.62 18.20
C VAL A 198 -5.35 18.50 18.98
N THR A 199 -5.37 17.29 18.42
CA THR A 199 -5.99 16.13 19.07
C THR A 199 -5.22 15.67 20.32
N ILE A 200 -3.89 15.67 20.30
CA ILE A 200 -3.01 15.40 21.45
C ILE A 200 -3.31 16.38 22.60
N ARG A 201 -3.47 17.66 22.28
CA ARG A 201 -3.85 18.70 23.26
C ARG A 201 -5.23 18.45 23.83
N TYR A 202 -6.21 18.11 22.99
CA TYR A 202 -7.57 17.80 23.41
C TYR A 202 -7.62 16.64 24.42
N PHE A 203 -6.86 15.56 24.17
CA PHE A 203 -6.76 14.40 25.08
C PHE A 203 -5.76 14.60 26.23
N ARG A 204 -5.16 15.79 26.39
CA ARG A 204 -4.15 16.12 27.40
C ARG A 204 -2.93 15.20 27.42
N LEU A 205 -2.59 14.62 26.27
CA LEU A 205 -1.39 13.81 26.09
C LEU A 205 -0.11 14.66 25.94
N ASP A 206 -0.27 15.95 25.67
CA ASP A 206 0.80 16.96 25.71
C ASP A 206 1.57 16.94 27.03
N LYS A 207 0.90 16.67 28.16
CA LYS A 207 1.55 16.53 29.47
C LYS A 207 2.57 15.40 29.52
N ILE A 208 2.32 14.29 28.82
CA ILE A 208 3.27 13.18 28.70
C ILE A 208 4.52 13.62 27.93
N LEU A 209 4.32 14.36 26.83
CA LEU A 209 5.43 14.86 25.99
C LEU A 209 6.24 15.92 26.73
N ILE A 210 5.57 16.90 27.37
CA ILE A 210 6.25 17.95 28.16
C ILE A 210 7.02 17.33 29.33
N GLY A 211 6.41 16.41 30.06
CA GLY A 211 7.06 15.69 31.15
C GLY A 211 8.26 14.86 30.67
N GLY A 212 8.12 14.19 29.55
CA GLY A 212 9.20 13.45 28.90
C GLY A 212 10.38 14.34 28.53
N TRP A 213 10.11 15.50 27.93
CA TRP A 213 11.13 16.47 27.57
C TRP A 213 11.85 17.03 28.82
N LYS A 214 11.11 17.39 29.85
CA LYS A 214 11.67 17.92 31.10
C LYS A 214 12.62 16.92 31.79
N TYR A 215 12.27 15.64 31.78
CA TYR A 215 13.02 14.57 32.44
C TYR A 215 13.84 13.70 31.47
N ARG A 216 14.13 14.16 30.22
CA ARG A 216 14.78 13.37 29.17
C ARG A 216 16.19 12.82 29.50
N LYS A 217 16.86 13.40 30.50
CA LYS A 217 18.18 12.96 30.94
C LYS A 217 18.17 11.72 31.85
N ARG A 218 16.99 11.25 32.28
CA ARG A 218 16.87 10.03 33.08
C ARG A 218 17.29 8.80 32.28
N LYS A 219 17.99 7.87 32.96
CA LYS A 219 18.50 6.62 32.33
C LYS A 219 17.67 5.38 32.70
N ASP A 220 16.62 5.53 33.48
CA ASP A 220 15.79 4.46 34.05
C ASP A 220 14.79 3.84 33.06
N VAL A 221 14.97 4.06 31.74
CA VAL A 221 14.16 3.49 30.65
C VAL A 221 15.00 2.66 29.67
N GLU A 222 16.19 2.23 30.06
CA GLU A 222 17.06 1.47 29.15
C GLU A 222 16.54 0.06 28.84
N GLU A 223 15.85 -0.60 29.78
CA GLU A 223 15.26 -1.91 29.54
C GLU A 223 14.14 -1.84 28.51
N GLU A 224 13.24 -0.83 28.64
CA GLU A 224 12.16 -0.62 27.67
C GLU A 224 12.68 -0.25 26.28
N LYS A 225 13.79 0.52 26.20
CA LYS A 225 14.46 0.79 24.92
C LYS A 225 15.01 -0.49 24.30
N LYS A 226 15.66 -1.37 25.06
CA LYS A 226 16.14 -2.66 24.59
C LYS A 226 14.97 -3.52 24.10
N HIS A 227 13.89 -3.58 24.87
CA HIS A 227 12.68 -4.30 24.49
C HIS A 227 12.08 -3.74 23.20
N PHE A 228 11.97 -2.43 23.07
CA PHE A 228 11.54 -1.79 21.80
C PHE A 228 12.41 -2.22 20.61
N HIS A 229 13.74 -2.15 20.73
CA HIS A 229 14.64 -2.55 19.64
C HIS A 229 14.56 -4.03 19.29
N SER A 230 14.36 -4.92 20.28
CA SER A 230 14.19 -6.34 20.05
C SER A 230 12.91 -6.70 19.27
N LEU A 231 11.87 -5.87 19.36
CA LEU A 231 10.63 -6.03 18.59
C LEU A 231 10.69 -5.29 17.23
N PHE A 232 11.35 -4.13 17.18
CA PHE A 232 11.36 -3.27 16.02
C PHE A 232 12.15 -3.85 14.84
N LEU A 233 13.35 -4.36 15.07
CA LEU A 233 14.19 -4.92 14.00
C LEU A 233 13.56 -6.12 13.29
N PRO A 234 13.03 -7.15 14.00
CA PRO A 234 12.29 -8.22 13.35
C PRO A 234 11.00 -7.74 12.67
N GLY A 235 10.32 -6.73 13.26
CA GLY A 235 9.11 -6.12 12.68
C GLY A 235 9.35 -5.46 11.33
N ILE A 236 10.50 -4.81 11.13
CA ILE A 236 10.91 -4.27 9.83
C ILE A 236 10.99 -5.39 8.79
N LEU A 237 11.72 -6.47 9.09
CA LEU A 237 11.91 -7.58 8.17
C LEU A 237 10.59 -8.25 7.78
N GLY A 238 9.68 -8.44 8.75
CA GLY A 238 8.37 -9.04 8.52
C GLY A 238 7.45 -8.20 7.60
N ASN A 239 7.53 -6.87 7.69
CA ASN A 239 6.68 -5.97 6.92
C ASN A 239 7.30 -5.52 5.57
N SER A 240 8.56 -5.86 5.30
CA SER A 240 9.31 -5.33 4.15
C SER A 240 9.06 -6.10 2.86
N THR A 241 8.80 -7.40 2.91
CA THR A 241 8.76 -8.27 1.71
C THR A 241 7.83 -7.76 0.59
N PRO A 242 6.56 -7.41 0.84
CA PRO A 242 5.69 -6.88 -0.21
C PRO A 242 6.13 -5.51 -0.74
N GLN A 243 6.80 -4.73 0.12
CA GLN A 243 7.29 -3.41 -0.25
C GLN A 243 8.54 -3.50 -1.13
N ILE A 244 9.39 -4.50 -0.89
CA ILE A 244 10.59 -4.77 -1.69
C ILE A 244 10.20 -5.16 -3.12
N SER A 245 9.20 -6.03 -3.30
CA SER A 245 8.71 -6.39 -4.65
C SER A 245 8.25 -5.15 -5.42
N ALA A 246 7.36 -4.36 -4.83
CA ALA A 246 6.85 -3.14 -5.47
C ALA A 246 7.96 -2.09 -5.74
N PHE A 247 9.05 -2.11 -4.97
CA PHE A 247 10.19 -1.23 -5.17
C PHE A 247 11.05 -1.72 -6.34
N VAL A 248 11.35 -3.01 -6.40
CA VAL A 248 12.10 -3.63 -7.50
C VAL A 248 11.36 -3.42 -8.83
N ASP A 249 10.06 -3.67 -8.90
CA ASP A 249 9.26 -3.44 -10.10
C ASP A 249 9.33 -1.98 -10.56
N THR A 250 9.38 -1.03 -9.62
CA THR A 250 9.53 0.40 -9.95
C THR A 250 10.90 0.71 -10.52
N ILE A 251 11.98 0.11 -9.98
CA ILE A 251 13.34 0.26 -10.53
C ILE A 251 13.38 -0.35 -11.94
N LEU A 252 12.86 -1.55 -12.12
CA LEU A 252 12.82 -2.21 -13.43
C LEU A 252 12.02 -1.41 -14.47
N ALA A 253 10.96 -0.74 -14.06
CA ALA A 253 10.18 0.13 -14.95
C ALA A 253 10.99 1.31 -15.48
N THR A 254 12.07 1.73 -14.82
CA THR A 254 12.93 2.83 -15.30
C THR A 254 13.79 2.44 -16.52
N PHE A 255 13.96 1.14 -16.79
CA PHE A 255 14.63 0.63 -18.00
C PHE A 255 13.71 0.60 -19.22
N LEU A 256 12.43 0.87 -19.05
CA LEU A 256 11.42 0.83 -20.08
C LEU A 256 11.13 2.24 -20.66
N MET A 257 10.24 2.29 -21.62
CA MET A 257 9.83 3.54 -22.25
C MET A 257 9.22 4.51 -21.22
N THR A 258 9.30 5.79 -21.52
CA THR A 258 8.66 6.86 -20.75
C THR A 258 7.16 6.59 -20.58
N GLY A 259 6.64 6.83 -19.38
CA GLY A 259 5.25 6.51 -19.02
C GLY A 259 5.10 5.16 -18.32
N SER A 260 6.07 4.25 -18.43
CA SER A 260 5.96 2.91 -17.84
C SER A 260 5.76 2.91 -16.33
N VAL A 261 6.44 3.81 -15.60
CA VAL A 261 6.24 3.96 -14.14
C VAL A 261 4.81 4.44 -13.85
N SER A 262 4.31 5.37 -14.65
CA SER A 262 2.96 5.93 -14.53
C SER A 262 1.88 4.89 -14.88
N TYR A 263 2.05 4.11 -15.95
CA TYR A 263 1.11 3.04 -16.32
C TYR A 263 0.97 2.02 -15.18
N LEU A 264 2.09 1.57 -14.64
CA LEU A 264 2.08 0.66 -13.47
C LEU A 264 1.39 1.30 -12.26
N PHE A 265 1.63 2.58 -12.00
CA PHE A 265 1.00 3.28 -10.88
C PHE A 265 -0.52 3.36 -11.04
N TYR A 266 -1.02 3.84 -12.18
CA TYR A 266 -2.46 4.01 -12.42
C TYR A 266 -3.19 2.65 -12.48
N ALA A 267 -2.65 1.67 -13.19
CA ALA A 267 -3.22 0.33 -13.25
C ALA A 267 -3.26 -0.34 -11.87
N ASN A 268 -2.19 -0.21 -11.07
CA ASN A 268 -2.13 -0.76 -9.73
C ASN A 268 -3.18 -0.10 -8.79
N ARG A 269 -3.54 1.17 -9.00
CA ARG A 269 -4.62 1.82 -8.25
C ARG A 269 -5.96 1.13 -8.45
N VAL A 270 -6.30 0.83 -9.70
CA VAL A 270 -7.53 0.11 -10.04
C VAL A 270 -7.52 -1.30 -9.45
N PHE A 271 -6.42 -2.03 -9.61
CA PHE A 271 -6.23 -3.38 -9.05
C PHE A 271 -6.39 -3.42 -7.52
N GLN A 272 -5.87 -2.42 -6.80
CA GLN A 272 -5.93 -2.40 -5.34
C GLN A 272 -7.33 -2.15 -4.78
N LEU A 273 -8.27 -1.56 -5.53
CA LEU A 273 -9.61 -1.25 -5.03
C LEU A 273 -10.39 -2.53 -4.64
N PRO A 274 -10.63 -3.51 -5.55
CA PRO A 274 -11.35 -4.73 -5.17
C PRO A 274 -10.58 -5.57 -4.16
N LEU A 275 -9.24 -5.62 -4.26
CA LEU A 275 -8.41 -6.36 -3.30
C LEU A 275 -8.59 -5.82 -1.87
N ALA A 276 -8.65 -4.50 -1.71
CA ALA A 276 -8.79 -3.88 -0.41
C ALA A 276 -10.21 -3.97 0.15
N ILE A 277 -11.23 -3.77 -0.67
CA ILE A 277 -12.63 -3.78 -0.24
C ILE A 277 -13.09 -5.20 0.06
N ILE A 278 -12.70 -6.17 -0.77
CA ILE A 278 -13.21 -7.54 -0.67
C ILE A 278 -12.29 -8.40 0.19
N ALA A 279 -11.01 -8.56 -0.21
CA ALA A 279 -10.12 -9.53 0.43
C ALA A 279 -9.64 -9.08 1.82
N ILE A 280 -9.19 -7.81 1.95
CA ILE A 280 -8.65 -7.33 3.23
C ILE A 280 -9.77 -7.18 4.26
N ALA A 281 -10.96 -6.69 3.86
CA ALA A 281 -12.10 -6.58 4.77
C ALA A 281 -12.54 -7.96 5.29
N THR A 282 -12.71 -8.94 4.39
CA THR A 282 -13.06 -10.32 4.76
C THR A 282 -12.02 -10.93 5.69
N ALA A 283 -10.74 -10.79 5.36
CA ALA A 283 -9.64 -11.30 6.16
C ALA A 283 -9.63 -10.71 7.59
N THR A 284 -9.87 -9.42 7.73
CA THR A 284 -9.89 -8.73 9.04
C THR A 284 -11.02 -9.23 9.94
N VAL A 285 -12.20 -9.47 9.37
CA VAL A 285 -13.37 -9.98 10.12
C VAL A 285 -13.20 -11.46 10.48
N LEU A 286 -12.60 -12.24 9.58
CA LEU A 286 -12.47 -13.69 9.75
C LEU A 286 -11.36 -14.08 10.73
N PHE A 287 -10.28 -13.31 10.81
CA PHE A 287 -9.09 -13.66 11.59
C PHE A 287 -9.39 -13.96 13.07
N PRO A 288 -10.13 -13.12 13.83
CA PRO A 288 -10.45 -13.41 15.22
C PRO A 288 -11.26 -14.69 15.39
N THR A 289 -12.20 -14.96 14.47
CA THR A 289 -13.08 -16.14 14.51
C THR A 289 -12.30 -17.43 14.28
N VAL A 290 -11.43 -17.45 13.26
CA VAL A 290 -10.57 -18.60 12.97
C VAL A 290 -9.55 -18.81 14.09
N SER A 291 -8.93 -17.74 14.57
CA SER A 291 -7.95 -17.80 15.67
C SER A 291 -8.56 -18.38 16.95
N LYS A 292 -9.78 -17.96 17.29
CA LYS A 292 -10.51 -18.48 18.47
C LYS A 292 -10.84 -19.97 18.31
N ALA A 293 -11.33 -20.39 17.15
CA ALA A 293 -11.65 -21.78 16.87
C ALA A 293 -10.41 -22.68 16.96
N LEU A 294 -9.27 -22.26 16.39
CA LEU A 294 -8.01 -23.01 16.47
C LEU A 294 -7.45 -23.08 17.90
N ASN A 295 -7.50 -22.00 18.67
CA ASN A 295 -7.05 -21.99 20.06
C ASN A 295 -7.90 -22.88 20.97
N ASN A 296 -9.17 -23.08 20.63
CA ASN A 296 -10.08 -23.99 21.35
C ASN A 296 -9.94 -25.46 20.89
N GLY A 297 -9.09 -25.78 19.91
CA GLY A 297 -8.98 -27.11 19.33
C GLY A 297 -10.10 -27.48 18.35
N GLU A 298 -10.95 -26.52 17.96
CA GLU A 298 -12.09 -26.70 17.05
C GLU A 298 -11.64 -26.54 15.56
N GLU A 299 -10.68 -27.37 15.12
CA GLU A 299 -10.09 -27.24 13.77
C GLU A 299 -11.14 -27.31 12.67
N GLU A 300 -12.09 -28.24 12.77
CA GLU A 300 -13.14 -28.42 11.75
C GLU A 300 -13.99 -27.16 11.60
N ARG A 301 -14.32 -26.48 12.68
CA ARG A 301 -15.04 -25.22 12.67
C ARG A 301 -14.24 -24.10 12.04
N ALA A 302 -12.92 -24.04 12.28
CA ALA A 302 -12.03 -23.11 11.63
C ALA A 302 -12.00 -23.31 10.10
N TYR A 303 -11.99 -24.57 9.65
CA TYR A 303 -12.07 -24.91 8.21
C TYR A 303 -13.42 -24.60 7.59
N GLN A 304 -14.53 -24.78 8.29
CA GLN A 304 -15.86 -24.38 7.82
C GLN A 304 -15.92 -22.87 7.54
N HIS A 305 -15.39 -22.05 8.45
CA HIS A 305 -15.27 -20.60 8.24
C HIS A 305 -14.37 -20.26 7.06
N LEU A 306 -13.24 -20.96 6.92
CA LEU A 306 -12.34 -20.81 5.78
C LEU A 306 -13.03 -21.13 4.45
N ASN A 307 -13.80 -22.23 4.39
CA ASN A 307 -14.55 -22.66 3.21
C ASN A 307 -15.63 -21.63 2.80
N GLN A 308 -16.38 -21.12 3.75
CA GLN A 308 -17.38 -20.07 3.49
C GLN A 308 -16.73 -18.81 2.92
N ALA A 309 -15.65 -18.34 3.54
CA ALA A 309 -14.91 -17.17 3.07
C ALA A 309 -14.23 -17.42 1.73
N PHE A 310 -13.70 -18.63 1.48
CA PHE A 310 -13.11 -19.01 0.20
C PHE A 310 -14.10 -18.81 -0.95
N TRP A 311 -15.32 -19.34 -0.83
CA TRP A 311 -16.31 -19.21 -1.89
C TRP A 311 -16.79 -17.77 -2.07
N LEU A 312 -17.01 -17.04 -0.97
CA LEU A 312 -17.36 -15.62 -1.04
C LEU A 312 -16.28 -14.83 -1.79
N LEU A 313 -15.02 -15.00 -1.41
CA LEU A 313 -13.90 -14.31 -2.07
C LEU A 313 -13.74 -14.75 -3.52
N THR A 314 -13.89 -16.05 -3.81
CA THR A 314 -13.75 -16.60 -5.16
C THR A 314 -14.80 -16.01 -6.10
N PHE A 315 -16.06 -15.90 -5.68
CA PHE A 315 -17.10 -15.27 -6.49
C PHE A 315 -16.87 -13.76 -6.67
N LEU A 316 -16.62 -13.03 -5.61
CA LEU A 316 -16.48 -11.57 -5.68
C LEU A 316 -15.18 -11.13 -6.39
N LEU A 317 -14.03 -11.76 -6.05
CA LEU A 317 -12.76 -11.42 -6.69
C LEU A 317 -12.69 -11.98 -8.12
N GLY A 318 -13.30 -13.13 -8.39
CA GLY A 318 -13.43 -13.66 -9.74
C GLY A 318 -14.24 -12.74 -10.64
N ALA A 319 -15.38 -12.26 -10.16
CA ALA A 319 -16.19 -11.27 -10.89
C ALA A 319 -15.42 -9.96 -11.11
N ALA A 320 -14.72 -9.45 -10.08
CA ALA A 320 -13.89 -8.25 -10.19
C ALA A 320 -12.70 -8.46 -11.14
N MET A 321 -12.09 -9.65 -11.16
CA MET A 321 -11.01 -10.02 -12.08
C MET A 321 -11.52 -9.99 -13.53
N LEU A 322 -12.62 -10.68 -13.82
CA LEU A 322 -13.23 -10.65 -15.16
C LEU A 322 -13.64 -9.24 -15.58
N GLY A 323 -14.29 -8.51 -14.69
CA GLY A 323 -14.67 -7.12 -14.95
C GLY A 323 -13.46 -6.24 -15.24
N GLY A 324 -12.39 -6.38 -14.45
CA GLY A 324 -11.15 -5.62 -14.65
C GLY A 324 -10.37 -6.03 -15.90
N ILE A 325 -10.53 -7.26 -16.42
CA ILE A 325 -9.91 -7.70 -17.68
C ILE A 325 -10.75 -7.26 -18.88
N LEU A 326 -12.04 -7.57 -18.87
CA LEU A 326 -12.93 -7.35 -20.02
C LEU A 326 -13.35 -5.88 -20.16
N LEU A 327 -13.52 -5.16 -19.06
CA LEU A 327 -13.88 -3.74 -19.07
C LEU A 327 -12.67 -2.84 -18.77
N ALA A 328 -11.44 -3.33 -18.98
CA ALA A 328 -10.22 -2.56 -18.68
C ALA A 328 -10.20 -1.20 -19.40
N GLU A 329 -10.56 -1.16 -20.68
CA GLU A 329 -10.58 0.09 -21.47
C GLU A 329 -11.63 1.07 -20.98
N PRO A 330 -12.91 0.73 -20.82
CA PRO A 330 -13.89 1.61 -20.22
C PRO A 330 -13.52 2.11 -18.82
N ILE A 331 -12.93 1.25 -17.99
CA ILE A 331 -12.50 1.63 -16.63
C ILE A 331 -11.37 2.66 -16.67
N VAL A 332 -10.33 2.43 -17.46
CA VAL A 332 -9.18 3.35 -17.58
C VAL A 332 -9.61 4.64 -18.22
N TRP A 333 -10.43 4.58 -19.29
CA TRP A 333 -11.01 5.74 -19.94
C TRP A 333 -11.82 6.61 -18.96
N LEU A 334 -12.75 5.99 -18.23
CA LEU A 334 -13.61 6.67 -17.27
C LEU A 334 -12.82 7.35 -16.16
N LEU A 335 -11.76 6.71 -15.67
CA LEU A 335 -10.98 7.22 -14.56
C LEU A 335 -9.92 8.23 -15.00
N PHE A 336 -9.21 7.99 -16.10
CA PHE A 336 -7.97 8.70 -16.37
C PHE A 336 -7.92 9.43 -17.71
N GLU A 337 -8.64 9.01 -18.77
CA GLU A 337 -8.56 9.64 -20.11
C GLU A 337 -9.20 11.00 -20.13
N ARG A 338 -8.43 11.99 -19.65
CA ARG A 338 -8.80 13.42 -19.68
C ARG A 338 -7.58 14.31 -19.58
N GLY A 339 -7.67 15.55 -20.07
CA GLY A 339 -6.57 16.52 -20.04
C GLY A 339 -5.33 16.00 -20.78
N LYS A 340 -4.22 15.87 -20.08
CA LYS A 340 -2.94 15.38 -20.66
C LYS A 340 -2.84 13.86 -20.74
N PHE A 341 -3.79 13.10 -20.20
CA PHE A 341 -3.83 11.65 -20.33
C PHE A 341 -4.57 11.25 -21.61
N THR A 342 -3.82 10.82 -22.60
CA THR A 342 -4.31 10.58 -23.97
C THR A 342 -4.86 9.15 -24.15
N GLN A 343 -5.55 8.92 -25.28
CA GLN A 343 -6.04 7.60 -25.67
C GLN A 343 -4.91 6.55 -25.77
N VAL A 344 -3.74 6.94 -26.30
CA VAL A 344 -2.57 6.03 -26.38
C VAL A 344 -2.17 5.56 -24.99
N GLN A 345 -2.10 6.49 -24.04
CA GLN A 345 -1.78 6.19 -22.64
C GLN A 345 -2.86 5.33 -21.97
N THR A 346 -4.13 5.49 -22.39
CA THR A 346 -5.22 4.62 -21.96
C THR A 346 -4.96 3.18 -22.40
N LEU A 347 -4.67 2.96 -23.69
CA LEU A 347 -4.45 1.62 -24.23
C LEU A 347 -3.22 0.93 -23.58
N ASP A 348 -2.13 1.66 -23.38
CA ASP A 348 -0.95 1.14 -22.66
C ASP A 348 -1.30 0.75 -21.22
N THR A 349 -2.07 1.60 -20.52
CA THR A 349 -2.50 1.32 -19.14
C THR A 349 -3.47 0.15 -19.07
N VAL A 350 -4.33 -0.04 -20.08
CA VAL A 350 -5.28 -1.16 -20.20
C VAL A 350 -4.55 -2.49 -20.16
N VAL A 351 -3.50 -2.66 -21.00
CA VAL A 351 -2.74 -3.91 -21.03
C VAL A 351 -2.09 -4.20 -19.68
N VAL A 352 -1.52 -3.17 -19.04
CA VAL A 352 -0.92 -3.29 -17.71
C VAL A 352 -1.98 -3.70 -16.66
N LEU A 353 -3.17 -3.08 -16.72
CA LEU A 353 -4.28 -3.40 -15.82
C LEU A 353 -4.73 -4.83 -15.99
N GLN A 354 -4.93 -5.31 -17.22
CA GLN A 354 -5.32 -6.68 -17.52
C GLN A 354 -4.33 -7.68 -16.90
N MET A 355 -3.02 -7.43 -17.02
CA MET A 355 -1.99 -8.28 -16.44
C MET A 355 -2.04 -8.29 -14.91
N TYR A 356 -2.28 -7.15 -14.25
CA TYR A 356 -2.48 -7.11 -12.81
C TYR A 356 -3.74 -7.86 -12.37
N MET A 357 -4.84 -7.77 -13.15
CA MET A 357 -6.10 -8.42 -12.79
C MET A 357 -6.01 -9.94 -12.76
N ILE A 358 -5.12 -10.57 -13.55
CA ILE A 358 -4.83 -12.02 -13.47
C ILE A 358 -4.38 -12.42 -12.05
N GLY A 359 -3.70 -11.52 -11.33
CA GLY A 359 -3.24 -11.72 -9.96
C GLY A 359 -4.30 -11.45 -8.87
N LEU A 360 -5.46 -10.87 -9.21
CA LEU A 360 -6.41 -10.41 -8.20
C LEU A 360 -6.95 -11.55 -7.33
N LEU A 361 -7.39 -12.62 -7.98
CA LEU A 361 -7.93 -13.79 -7.29
C LEU A 361 -6.87 -14.48 -6.40
N PRO A 362 -5.69 -14.86 -6.90
CA PRO A 362 -4.68 -15.53 -6.08
C PRO A 362 -4.16 -14.65 -4.94
N PHE A 363 -3.98 -13.34 -5.14
CA PHE A 363 -3.58 -12.44 -4.04
C PHE A 363 -4.65 -12.36 -2.95
N GLY A 364 -5.92 -12.28 -3.32
CA GLY A 364 -7.01 -12.23 -2.35
C GLY A 364 -7.14 -13.53 -1.56
N LEU A 365 -7.11 -14.67 -2.25
CA LEU A 365 -7.17 -15.99 -1.61
C LEU A 365 -5.93 -16.30 -0.78
N SER A 366 -4.72 -15.86 -1.20
CA SER A 366 -3.51 -15.98 -0.40
C SER A 366 -3.64 -15.30 0.96
N LYS A 367 -4.29 -14.13 1.02
CA LYS A 367 -4.54 -13.44 2.30
C LYS A 367 -5.38 -14.29 3.23
N LEU A 368 -6.43 -14.93 2.70
CA LEU A 368 -7.30 -15.80 3.47
C LEU A 368 -6.53 -17.00 4.06
N PHE A 369 -5.78 -17.73 3.22
CA PHE A 369 -5.02 -18.90 3.67
C PHE A 369 -3.83 -18.54 4.56
N SER A 370 -3.19 -17.39 4.32
CA SER A 370 -2.10 -16.89 5.19
C SER A 370 -2.60 -16.58 6.60
N LEU A 371 -3.85 -16.12 6.76
CA LEU A 371 -4.45 -15.93 8.10
C LEU A 371 -4.50 -17.22 8.89
N PHE A 372 -4.83 -18.34 8.23
CA PHE A 372 -4.83 -19.65 8.87
C PHE A 372 -3.42 -20.05 9.33
N LEU A 373 -2.39 -19.79 8.53
CA LEU A 373 -1.00 -20.04 8.94
C LEU A 373 -0.59 -19.16 10.13
N TYR A 374 -1.00 -17.90 10.16
CA TYR A 374 -0.73 -17.00 11.28
C TYR A 374 -1.47 -17.43 12.55
N ALA A 375 -2.75 -17.79 12.43
CA ALA A 375 -3.54 -18.29 13.55
C ALA A 375 -3.01 -19.63 14.10
N SER A 376 -2.35 -20.44 13.25
CA SER A 376 -1.68 -21.70 13.63
C SER A 376 -0.22 -21.49 14.07
N HIS A 377 0.22 -20.26 14.35
CA HIS A 377 1.60 -19.92 14.76
C HIS A 377 2.70 -20.33 13.76
N ARG A 378 2.36 -20.53 12.46
CA ARG A 378 3.30 -20.94 11.41
C ARG A 378 3.91 -19.73 10.66
N HIS A 379 4.29 -18.67 11.40
CA HIS A 379 4.82 -17.42 10.83
C HIS A 379 6.06 -17.60 9.96
N LYS A 380 6.99 -18.50 10.39
CA LYS A 380 8.22 -18.77 9.62
C LYS A 380 7.92 -19.39 8.25
N LYS A 381 6.92 -20.27 8.16
CA LYS A 381 6.51 -20.87 6.90
C LYS A 381 5.85 -19.85 5.99
N ALA A 382 4.95 -19.00 6.50
CA ALA A 382 4.36 -17.91 5.76
C ALA A 382 5.42 -16.94 5.19
N ALA A 383 6.44 -16.58 5.99
CA ALA A 383 7.55 -15.74 5.54
C ALA A 383 8.39 -16.40 4.42
N LYS A 384 8.66 -17.72 4.53
CA LYS A 384 9.38 -18.48 3.48
C LYS A 384 8.61 -18.53 2.17
N ILE A 385 7.29 -18.73 2.23
CA ILE A 385 6.42 -18.71 1.05
C ILE A 385 6.40 -17.32 0.40
N ALA A 386 6.30 -16.27 1.19
CA ALA A 386 6.39 -14.90 0.70
C ALA A 386 7.73 -14.60 -0.01
N LEU A 387 8.83 -15.15 0.52
CA LEU A 387 10.14 -15.03 -0.12
C LEU A 387 10.19 -15.78 -1.48
N TYR A 388 9.62 -16.97 -1.57
CA TYR A 388 9.54 -17.69 -2.85
C TYR A 388 8.71 -16.93 -3.88
N SER A 389 7.57 -16.38 -3.46
CA SER A 389 6.74 -15.50 -4.31
C SER A 389 7.53 -14.29 -4.80
N LEU A 390 8.29 -13.63 -3.92
CA LEU A 390 9.13 -12.49 -4.27
C LEU A 390 10.21 -12.87 -5.29
N ILE A 391 10.95 -13.94 -5.05
CA ILE A 391 11.99 -14.41 -5.97
C ILE A 391 11.39 -14.72 -7.34
N THR A 392 10.27 -15.45 -7.38
CA THR A 392 9.58 -15.78 -8.64
C THR A 392 9.09 -14.50 -9.34
N SER A 393 8.49 -13.56 -8.63
CA SER A 393 8.05 -12.29 -9.21
C SER A 393 9.22 -11.54 -9.84
N VAL A 394 10.32 -11.33 -9.08
CA VAL A 394 11.49 -10.59 -9.57
C VAL A 394 12.14 -11.31 -10.76
N SER A 395 12.33 -12.63 -10.71
CA SER A 395 12.91 -13.39 -11.83
C SER A 395 12.02 -13.32 -13.07
N SER A 396 10.70 -13.44 -12.90
CA SER A 396 9.74 -13.28 -14.00
C SER A 396 9.73 -11.85 -14.54
N SER A 397 9.86 -10.83 -13.68
CA SER A 397 9.94 -9.42 -14.09
C SER A 397 11.13 -9.18 -15.02
N LEU A 398 12.32 -9.70 -14.69
CA LEU A 398 13.54 -9.55 -15.50
C LEU A 398 13.40 -10.17 -16.89
N VAL A 399 12.65 -11.26 -17.01
CA VAL A 399 12.41 -11.93 -18.29
C VAL A 399 11.29 -11.24 -19.06
N LEU A 400 10.12 -11.09 -18.45
CA LEU A 400 8.92 -10.61 -19.14
C LEU A 400 9.00 -9.14 -19.55
N MET A 401 9.74 -8.31 -18.82
CA MET A 401 9.93 -6.91 -19.19
C MET A 401 10.60 -6.75 -20.56
N GLN A 402 11.43 -7.71 -21.00
CA GLN A 402 12.12 -7.65 -22.28
C GLN A 402 11.18 -7.83 -23.48
N PHE A 403 10.08 -8.58 -23.29
CA PHE A 403 9.13 -8.90 -24.36
C PHE A 403 7.84 -8.07 -24.27
N MET A 404 7.42 -7.69 -23.06
CA MET A 404 6.11 -7.09 -22.79
C MET A 404 6.21 -5.70 -22.12
N GLY A 405 7.41 -5.20 -21.83
CA GLY A 405 7.56 -3.91 -21.17
C GLY A 405 6.86 -3.83 -19.81
N ALA A 406 6.11 -2.76 -19.58
CA ALA A 406 5.40 -2.52 -18.32
C ALA A 406 4.34 -3.58 -18.00
N SER A 407 3.64 -4.11 -19.02
CA SER A 407 2.67 -5.18 -18.82
C SER A 407 3.34 -6.49 -18.39
N GLY A 408 4.57 -6.75 -18.80
CA GLY A 408 5.40 -7.87 -18.34
C GLY A 408 5.71 -7.79 -16.84
N LEU A 409 6.01 -6.61 -16.31
CA LEU A 409 6.19 -6.39 -14.87
C LEU A 409 4.90 -6.67 -14.08
N ALA A 410 3.76 -6.21 -14.59
CA ALA A 410 2.46 -6.48 -13.98
C ALA A 410 2.10 -7.97 -13.98
N LEU A 411 2.38 -8.67 -15.09
CA LEU A 411 2.16 -10.11 -15.20
C LEU A 411 3.09 -10.90 -14.25
N ALA A 412 4.35 -10.51 -14.14
CA ALA A 412 5.29 -11.12 -13.20
C ALA A 412 4.83 -11.01 -11.76
N GLY A 413 4.27 -9.86 -11.37
CA GLY A 413 3.60 -9.69 -10.08
C GLY A 413 2.46 -10.68 -9.89
N SER A 414 1.62 -10.87 -10.93
CA SER A 414 0.51 -11.83 -10.92
C SER A 414 0.99 -13.28 -10.81
N ILE A 415 2.06 -13.65 -11.49
CA ILE A 415 2.72 -14.98 -11.36
C ILE A 415 3.19 -15.18 -9.91
N GLY A 416 3.84 -14.18 -9.31
CA GLY A 416 4.20 -14.21 -7.90
C GLY A 416 3.00 -14.42 -6.98
N GLY A 417 1.86 -13.79 -7.29
CA GLY A 417 0.59 -14.00 -6.58
C GLY A 417 0.09 -15.44 -6.66
N TRP A 418 0.17 -16.08 -7.83
CA TRP A 418 -0.17 -17.50 -8.00
C TRP A 418 0.77 -18.43 -7.22
N VAL A 419 2.07 -18.17 -7.26
CA VAL A 419 3.06 -18.93 -6.47
C VAL A 419 2.74 -18.79 -4.97
N LEU A 420 2.48 -17.56 -4.49
CA LEU A 420 2.09 -17.31 -3.11
C LEU A 420 0.86 -18.13 -2.72
N PHE A 421 -0.17 -18.13 -3.56
CA PHE A 421 -1.41 -18.87 -3.31
C PHE A 421 -1.18 -20.38 -3.27
N LEU A 422 -0.54 -20.95 -4.30
CA LEU A 422 -0.34 -22.40 -4.41
C LEU A 422 0.49 -22.95 -3.25
N PHE A 423 1.60 -22.27 -2.89
CA PHE A 423 2.44 -22.71 -1.77
C PHE A 423 1.73 -22.53 -0.42
N THR A 424 0.90 -21.50 -0.27
CA THR A 424 0.12 -21.30 0.95
C THR A 424 -0.95 -22.39 1.10
N VAL A 425 -1.65 -22.75 0.03
CA VAL A 425 -2.61 -23.86 0.00
C VAL A 425 -1.91 -25.19 0.33
N ARG A 426 -0.74 -25.45 -0.28
CA ARG A 426 0.04 -26.66 0.02
C ARG A 426 0.40 -26.78 1.51
N GLU A 427 0.75 -25.67 2.15
CA GLU A 427 1.12 -25.65 3.57
C GLU A 427 -0.09 -25.79 4.49
N VAL A 428 -1.25 -25.28 4.12
CA VAL A 428 -2.51 -25.43 4.89
C VAL A 428 -3.08 -26.83 4.76
N GLY A 429 -2.96 -27.47 3.57
CA GLY A 429 -3.40 -28.83 3.30
C GLY A 429 -4.09 -28.96 1.95
N THR A 430 -3.44 -29.68 1.04
CA THR A 430 -3.94 -29.89 -0.33
C THR A 430 -5.21 -30.76 -0.36
N GLU A 431 -5.36 -31.74 0.53
CA GLU A 431 -6.53 -32.59 0.59
C GLU A 431 -7.79 -31.78 0.95
N ARG A 432 -7.70 -30.98 2.01
CA ARG A 432 -8.79 -30.09 2.44
C ARG A 432 -9.16 -29.06 1.37
N PHE A 433 -8.18 -28.54 0.66
CA PHE A 433 -8.43 -27.64 -0.47
C PHE A 433 -9.13 -28.36 -1.63
N ARG A 434 -8.75 -29.61 -1.92
CA ARG A 434 -9.41 -30.45 -2.92
C ARG A 434 -10.89 -30.67 -2.56
N ASP A 435 -11.21 -30.91 -1.29
CA ASP A 435 -12.58 -31.09 -0.82
C ASP A 435 -13.43 -29.81 -0.97
N ILE A 436 -12.83 -28.64 -0.71
CA ILE A 436 -13.48 -27.36 -0.99
C ILE A 436 -13.86 -27.25 -2.48
N ILE A 437 -12.91 -27.56 -3.39
CA ILE A 437 -13.14 -27.42 -4.84
C ILE A 437 -14.08 -28.48 -5.40
N LYS A 438 -14.08 -29.70 -4.88
CA LYS A 438 -14.97 -30.76 -5.34
C LYS A 438 -16.46 -30.53 -5.01
N SER A 439 -16.77 -29.44 -4.30
CA SER A 439 -18.16 -29.11 -3.96
C SER A 439 -18.99 -28.68 -5.21
N ARG A 440 -20.29 -28.84 -5.15
CA ARG A 440 -21.20 -28.35 -6.22
C ARG A 440 -21.07 -26.84 -6.48
N ARG A 441 -20.54 -26.11 -5.53
CA ARG A 441 -20.26 -24.66 -5.68
C ARG A 441 -19.26 -24.35 -6.79
N SER A 442 -18.33 -25.27 -7.10
CA SER A 442 -17.41 -25.12 -8.23
C SER A 442 -18.15 -25.08 -9.58
N LEU A 443 -19.15 -25.93 -9.75
CA LEU A 443 -19.98 -25.93 -10.97
C LEU A 443 -20.76 -24.61 -11.10
N TYR A 444 -21.38 -24.17 -10.01
CA TYR A 444 -22.08 -22.87 -9.98
C TYR A 444 -21.14 -21.70 -10.27
N TYR A 445 -19.91 -21.76 -9.71
CA TYR A 445 -18.90 -20.74 -9.98
C TYR A 445 -18.51 -20.71 -11.46
N ILE A 446 -18.23 -21.85 -12.07
CA ILE A 446 -17.88 -21.92 -13.49
C ILE A 446 -19.03 -21.41 -14.36
N GLY A 447 -20.26 -21.85 -14.10
CA GLY A 447 -21.46 -21.38 -14.82
C GLY A 447 -21.65 -19.87 -14.68
N PHE A 448 -21.50 -19.33 -13.46
CA PHE A 448 -21.55 -17.91 -13.20
C PHE A 448 -20.47 -17.16 -13.99
N MET A 449 -19.21 -17.61 -13.93
CA MET A 449 -18.07 -16.92 -14.58
C MET A 449 -18.24 -16.90 -16.10
N VAL A 450 -18.71 -18.00 -16.70
CA VAL A 450 -18.97 -18.05 -18.16
C VAL A 450 -20.10 -17.08 -18.54
N SER A 451 -21.24 -17.15 -17.84
CA SER A 451 -22.38 -16.26 -18.11
C SER A 451 -22.02 -14.79 -17.90
N PHE A 452 -21.27 -14.51 -16.85
CA PHE A 452 -20.82 -13.16 -16.53
C PHE A 452 -19.78 -12.64 -17.55
N ALA A 453 -18.87 -13.50 -18.03
CA ALA A 453 -17.92 -13.14 -19.07
C ALA A 453 -18.62 -12.78 -20.40
N ILE A 454 -19.63 -13.55 -20.79
CA ILE A 454 -20.45 -13.26 -21.99
C ILE A 454 -21.14 -11.91 -21.83
N LEU A 455 -21.80 -11.68 -20.71
CA LEU A 455 -22.46 -10.39 -20.42
C LEU A 455 -21.49 -9.22 -20.51
N LEU A 456 -20.33 -9.34 -19.87
CA LEU A 456 -19.31 -8.29 -19.85
C LEU A 456 -18.70 -8.06 -21.25
N HIS A 457 -18.54 -9.10 -22.05
CA HIS A 457 -18.03 -8.99 -23.41
C HIS A 457 -18.98 -8.14 -24.28
N PHE A 458 -20.28 -8.43 -24.27
CA PHE A 458 -21.26 -7.61 -24.99
C PHE A 458 -21.34 -6.18 -24.45
N ALA A 459 -21.30 -6.03 -23.12
CA ALA A 459 -21.26 -4.70 -22.50
C ALA A 459 -20.01 -3.92 -22.94
N ASN A 460 -18.85 -4.57 -23.01
CA ASN A 460 -17.61 -3.93 -23.46
C ASN A 460 -17.71 -3.44 -24.91
N ILE A 461 -18.21 -4.29 -25.82
CA ILE A 461 -18.39 -3.90 -27.23
C ILE A 461 -19.31 -2.68 -27.32
N TRP A 462 -20.42 -2.67 -26.62
CA TRP A 462 -21.37 -1.56 -26.63
C TRP A 462 -20.76 -0.27 -26.04
N ILE A 463 -20.08 -0.38 -24.89
CA ILE A 463 -19.46 0.76 -24.21
C ILE A 463 -18.30 1.33 -25.06
N VAL A 464 -17.40 0.47 -25.58
CA VAL A 464 -16.26 0.91 -26.39
C VAL A 464 -16.75 1.57 -27.69
N HIS A 465 -17.78 1.01 -28.32
CA HIS A 465 -18.41 1.67 -29.48
C HIS A 465 -18.94 3.05 -29.12
N TYR A 466 -19.61 3.22 -27.97
CA TYR A 466 -20.09 4.53 -27.52
C TYR A 466 -18.99 5.52 -27.20
N ILE A 467 -17.85 5.06 -26.68
CA ILE A 467 -16.71 5.90 -26.29
C ILE A 467 -15.86 6.31 -27.50
N ARG A 468 -15.72 5.42 -28.49
CA ARG A 468 -14.79 5.58 -29.61
C ARG A 468 -15.49 5.89 -30.97
N GLY A 469 -16.77 5.62 -31.08
CA GLY A 469 -17.60 5.92 -32.27
C GLY A 469 -18.15 7.31 -32.25
#